data_58984c3dd3ea5c0a6899770912a0a552
#
_entry.id   58984c3dd3ea5c0a6899770912a0a552
#
_cell.length_a   1.000
_cell.length_b   1.000
_cell.length_c   1.000
_cell.angle_alpha   90.00
_cell.angle_beta   90.00
_cell.angle_gamma   90.00
#
_symmetry.space_group_name_H-M   'P 1'
#
loop_
_entity.id
_entity.type
_entity.pdbx_description
1 polymer ?
#
loop_
_entity_poly.entity_id
_entity_poly.type
_entity_poly.pdbx_seq_one_letter_code
_entity_poly.pdbx_strand_id
1 'polypeptide(L)' 'DLYLNFKSKTVNTDMTLQKLTNRSIYLFLEDADYKKNIENADNLLISGSNL' A
#
# COMPACT_ATOMS: atom_id res chain seq x y z
N ASP A 1 14.45 -1.51 -1.38
CA ASP A 1 13.49 -0.62 -0.78
C ASP A 1 12.07 -1.03 -1.13
N LEU A 2 11.11 -0.47 -0.43
CA LEU A 2 9.72 -0.91 -0.56
C LEU A 2 9.17 -0.70 -1.97
N TYR A 3 9.46 0.43 -2.57
CA TYR A 3 8.99 0.73 -3.91
C TYR A 3 9.58 -0.22 -4.95
N LEU A 4 10.87 -0.50 -4.85
CA LEU A 4 11.52 -1.43 -5.77
C LEU A 4 10.98 -2.85 -5.60
N ASN A 5 10.69 -3.25 -4.37
CA ASN A 5 10.07 -4.54 -4.12
C ASN A 5 8.69 -4.61 -4.76
N PHE A 6 7.92 -3.54 -4.65
CA PHE A 6 6.62 -3.46 -5.30
C PHE A 6 6.73 -3.62 -6.80
N LYS A 7 7.67 -2.90 -7.42
CA LYS A 7 7.86 -2.97 -8.86
C LYS A 7 8.28 -4.38 -9.28
N SER A 8 9.17 -5.00 -8.51
CA SER A 8 9.62 -6.36 -8.81
C SER A 8 8.47 -7.37 -8.78
N LYS A 9 7.56 -7.21 -7.82
CA LYS A 9 6.44 -8.14 -7.67
C LYS A 9 5.32 -7.92 -8.67
N THR A 10 5.31 -6.77 -9.35
CA THR A 10 4.22 -6.45 -10.26
C THR A 10 4.65 -6.36 -11.71
N VAL A 11 5.88 -6.76 -12.02
CA VAL A 11 6.46 -6.60 -13.37
C VAL A 11 5.64 -7.31 -14.45
N ASN A 12 5.00 -8.42 -14.11
CA ASN A 12 4.21 -9.20 -15.06
C ASN A 12 2.70 -9.03 -14.86
N THR A 13 2.29 -7.95 -14.22
CA THR A 13 0.88 -7.70 -13.93
C THR A 13 0.49 -6.33 -14.45
N ASP A 14 -0.81 -6.06 -14.43
CA ASP A 14 -1.33 -4.72 -14.78
C ASP A 14 -1.31 -3.77 -13.60
N MET A 15 -0.80 -4.20 -12.46
CA MET A 15 -0.80 -3.34 -11.26
C MET A 15 0.22 -2.23 -11.42
N THR A 16 -0.20 -1.01 -11.14
CA THR A 16 0.68 0.16 -11.09
C THR A 16 0.56 0.82 -9.72
N LEU A 17 1.51 1.69 -9.42
CA LEU A 17 1.47 2.43 -8.16
C LEU A 17 0.20 3.28 -8.09
N GLN A 18 -0.18 3.89 -9.20
CA GLN A 18 -1.40 4.71 -9.21
C GLN A 18 -2.64 3.88 -8.95
N LYS A 19 -2.74 2.71 -9.58
CA LYS A 19 -3.87 1.80 -9.33
C LYS A 19 -3.90 1.36 -7.88
N LEU A 20 -2.74 0.97 -7.35
CA LEU A 20 -2.67 0.54 -5.96
C LEU A 20 -3.11 1.67 -5.02
N THR A 21 -2.62 2.87 -5.26
CA THR A 21 -2.97 4.02 -4.43
C THR A 21 -4.48 4.28 -4.46
N ASN A 22 -5.05 4.34 -5.65
CA ASN A 22 -6.48 4.63 -5.78
C ASN A 22 -7.34 3.54 -5.13
N ARG A 23 -6.97 2.28 -5.37
CA ARG A 23 -7.71 1.17 -4.79
C ARG A 23 -7.53 1.09 -3.27
N SER A 24 -6.34 1.43 -2.78
CA SER A 24 -6.09 1.45 -1.35
C SER A 24 -6.90 2.53 -0.65
N ILE A 25 -7.00 3.69 -1.26
CA ILE A 25 -7.83 4.77 -0.72
C ILE A 25 -9.30 4.33 -0.66
N TYR A 26 -9.77 3.72 -1.74
CA TYR A 26 -11.14 3.24 -1.76
C TYR A 26 -11.40 2.22 -0.66
N LEU A 27 -10.51 1.23 -0.53
CA LEU A 27 -10.67 0.20 0.49
C LEU A 27 -10.55 0.77 1.90
N PHE A 28 -9.66 1.75 2.08
CA PHE A 28 -9.54 2.40 3.37
C PHE A 28 -10.86 3.05 3.80
N LEU A 29 -11.60 3.59 2.84
CA LEU A 29 -12.87 4.25 3.11
C LEU A 29 -14.02 3.27 3.29
N GLU A 30 -13.98 2.13 2.58
CA GLU A 30 -15.13 1.23 2.48
C GLU A 30 -14.98 -0.06 3.28
N ASP A 31 -13.77 -0.45 3.64
CA ASP A 31 -13.49 -1.74 4.29
C ASP A 31 -12.83 -1.49 5.64
N ALA A 32 -13.59 -1.71 6.71
CA ALA A 32 -13.10 -1.43 8.07
C ALA A 32 -11.89 -2.29 8.45
N ASP A 33 -11.84 -3.52 7.97
CA ASP A 33 -10.70 -4.40 8.26
C ASP A 33 -9.45 -3.91 7.54
N TYR A 34 -9.59 -3.49 6.29
CA TYR A 34 -8.48 -2.94 5.54
C TYR A 34 -7.95 -1.68 6.20
N LYS A 35 -8.86 -0.78 6.58
CA LYS A 35 -8.46 0.45 7.28
C LYS A 35 -7.67 0.13 8.54
N LYS A 36 -8.16 -0.82 9.33
CA LYS A 36 -7.50 -1.19 10.57
C LYS A 36 -6.11 -1.75 10.31
N ASN A 37 -5.98 -2.59 9.29
CA ASN A 37 -4.68 -3.16 8.93
C ASN A 37 -3.70 -2.09 8.50
N ILE A 38 -4.16 -1.12 7.72
CA ILE A 38 -3.30 -0.02 7.29
C ILE A 38 -2.88 0.83 8.49
N GLU A 39 -3.81 1.14 9.37
CA GLU A 39 -3.50 1.97 10.54
C GLU A 39 -2.52 1.28 11.49
N ASN A 40 -2.56 -0.06 11.53
CA ASN A 40 -1.68 -0.84 12.39
C ASN A 40 -0.37 -1.23 11.74
N ALA A 41 -0.16 -0.88 10.47
CA ALA A 41 1.09 -1.17 9.76
C ALA A 41 2.12 -0.10 10.10
N ASP A 42 2.62 -0.14 11.32
CA ASP A 42 3.50 0.89 11.86
C ASP A 42 4.97 0.48 11.92
N ASN A 43 5.35 -0.49 11.11
CA ASN A 43 6.76 -0.85 10.96
C ASN A 43 7.55 0.35 10.45
N LEU A 44 8.71 0.62 11.07
CA LEU A 44 9.51 1.80 10.73
C LEU A 44 9.91 1.85 9.27
N LEU A 45 10.00 0.69 8.60
CA LEU A 45 10.39 0.65 7.19
C LEU A 45 9.26 1.01 6.24
N ILE A 46 8.01 0.92 6.70
CA ILE A 46 6.86 1.10 5.82
C ILE A 46 5.83 2.09 6.35
N SER A 47 5.99 2.58 7.57
CA SER A 47 4.96 3.40 8.20
C SER A 47 4.82 4.78 7.57
N GLY A 48 5.84 5.23 6.87
CA GLY A 48 5.83 6.58 6.35
C GLY A 48 6.11 7.64 7.40
N SER A 49 6.48 7.23 8.59
CA SER A 49 6.69 8.16 9.69
C SER A 49 7.86 9.11 9.48
N ASN A 50 8.69 8.82 8.47
CA ASN A 50 9.82 9.69 8.12
C ASN A 50 9.44 10.79 7.15
N LEU A 51 8.23 10.80 6.71
CA LEU A 51 7.78 11.78 5.73
C LEU A 51 7.40 13.10 6.41
#